data_a907cee2718626796d94903ca441456e
#
_entry.id   a907cee2718626796d94903ca441456e
#
_cell.length_a   1.000
_cell.length_b   1.000
_cell.length_c   1.000
_cell.angle_alpha   90.00
_cell.angle_beta   90.00
_cell.angle_gamma   90.00
#
_symmetry.space_group_name_H-M   'P 1'
#
loop_
_entity.id
_entity.type
_entity.pdbx_description
1 polymer ?
#
loop_
_entity_poly.entity_id
_entity_poly.type
_entity_poly.pdbx_seq_one_letter_code
_entity_poly.pdbx_strand_id
1 'polypeptide(L)'
;MSPSTRPYRGVDAAARLAERRGRLLKAGLDLLGSDHPDIAALTVRGVCRRAGLASRYFYESFADKDEFVSGVFDWAIGDLAATTQAAVAAVPPEEQTRAGIAALVRTISSDARVGRLLFSTQLADPVIVRKRAESSALFAVLSGQHAVTALRAPANDRMKAGAHFAVGGVAQTISAWLARDVRMQEEEFVELLASLLDELTEPTLYRVTETTAVAKGASPA
;
A
#
# COMPACT_ATOMS: atom_id res chain seq x y z
N MET A 1 -15.21 -19.93 -49.47
CA MET A 1 -15.15 -20.73 -48.25
C MET A 1 -13.94 -20.31 -47.48
N SER A 2 -14.14 -19.48 -46.47
CA SER A 2 -13.04 -18.96 -45.58
C SER A 2 -12.87 -19.89 -44.39
N PRO A 3 -11.65 -20.26 -43.98
CA PRO A 3 -11.45 -21.11 -42.82
C PRO A 3 -11.68 -20.30 -41.54
N SER A 4 -12.62 -20.74 -40.75
CA SER A 4 -12.88 -20.26 -39.39
C SER A 4 -11.71 -20.63 -38.48
N THR A 5 -10.91 -19.65 -38.13
CA THR A 5 -9.86 -19.73 -37.11
C THR A 5 -10.51 -19.84 -35.73
N ARG A 6 -10.39 -21.01 -35.07
CA ARG A 6 -10.78 -21.22 -33.67
C ARG A 6 -9.65 -20.78 -32.73
N PRO A 7 -9.76 -19.66 -32.00
CA PRO A 7 -8.91 -19.36 -30.87
C PRO A 7 -9.69 -19.55 -29.56
N TYR A 8 -10.23 -20.73 -29.24
CA TYR A 8 -11.25 -20.83 -28.19
C TYR A 8 -10.84 -21.59 -26.91
N ARG A 9 -9.70 -22.28 -26.88
CA ARG A 9 -9.32 -23.09 -25.69
C ARG A 9 -8.30 -22.44 -24.75
N GLY A 10 -7.39 -21.60 -25.22
CA GLY A 10 -6.34 -21.01 -24.40
C GLY A 10 -6.83 -19.84 -23.54
N VAL A 11 -7.63 -18.93 -24.10
CA VAL A 11 -8.22 -17.78 -23.41
C VAL A 11 -9.14 -18.24 -22.28
N ASP A 12 -9.95 -19.27 -22.53
CA ASP A 12 -10.86 -19.84 -21.54
C ASP A 12 -10.12 -20.51 -20.36
N ALA A 13 -8.96 -21.16 -20.59
CA ALA A 13 -8.14 -21.75 -19.53
C ALA A 13 -7.47 -20.69 -18.66
N ALA A 14 -6.92 -19.63 -19.26
CA ALA A 14 -6.30 -18.51 -18.53
C ALA A 14 -7.35 -17.73 -17.72
N ALA A 15 -8.53 -17.47 -18.28
CA ALA A 15 -9.61 -16.80 -17.57
C ALA A 15 -10.08 -17.62 -16.35
N ARG A 16 -10.23 -18.95 -16.50
CA ARG A 16 -10.58 -19.81 -15.35
C ARG A 16 -9.51 -19.86 -14.28
N LEU A 17 -8.22 -19.83 -14.66
CA LEU A 17 -7.12 -19.75 -13.70
C LEU A 17 -7.15 -18.43 -12.92
N ALA A 18 -7.32 -17.31 -13.63
CA ALA A 18 -7.43 -15.98 -13.03
C ALA A 18 -8.64 -15.89 -12.08
N GLU A 19 -9.80 -16.42 -12.47
CA GLU A 19 -10.99 -16.48 -11.62
C GLU A 19 -10.73 -17.27 -10.33
N ARG A 20 -10.16 -18.47 -10.45
CA ARG A 20 -9.82 -19.30 -9.28
C ARG A 20 -8.82 -18.62 -8.37
N ARG A 21 -7.77 -18.00 -8.94
CA ARG A 21 -6.79 -17.21 -8.19
C ARG A 21 -7.48 -16.07 -7.45
N GLY A 22 -8.38 -15.32 -8.10
CA GLY A 22 -9.15 -14.25 -7.47
C GLY A 22 -10.01 -14.73 -6.30
N ARG A 23 -10.65 -15.91 -6.42
CA ARG A 23 -11.42 -16.53 -5.32
C ARG A 23 -10.52 -16.91 -4.13
N LEU A 24 -9.31 -17.44 -4.38
CA LEU A 24 -8.34 -17.74 -3.33
C LEU A 24 -7.87 -16.46 -2.63
N LEU A 25 -7.54 -15.39 -3.37
CA LEU A 25 -7.12 -14.10 -2.81
C LEU A 25 -8.21 -13.48 -1.94
N LYS A 26 -9.48 -13.49 -2.39
CA LYS A 26 -10.61 -13.04 -1.58
C LYS A 26 -10.77 -13.85 -0.29
N ALA A 27 -10.65 -15.18 -0.36
CA ALA A 27 -10.68 -16.04 0.81
C ALA A 27 -9.52 -15.75 1.78
N GLY A 28 -8.34 -15.41 1.26
CA GLY A 28 -7.20 -14.97 2.04
C GLY A 28 -7.46 -13.64 2.75
N LEU A 29 -8.02 -12.66 2.05
CA LEU A 29 -8.41 -11.39 2.65
C LEU A 29 -9.44 -11.59 3.77
N ASP A 30 -10.41 -12.47 3.58
CA ASP A 30 -11.39 -12.82 4.62
C ASP A 30 -10.75 -13.37 5.89
N LEU A 31 -9.71 -14.21 5.75
CA LEU A 31 -9.02 -14.84 6.88
C LEU A 31 -8.05 -13.89 7.57
N LEU A 32 -7.23 -13.18 6.78
CA LEU A 32 -6.18 -12.28 7.29
C LEU A 32 -6.73 -10.94 7.78
N GLY A 33 -7.76 -10.41 7.11
CA GLY A 33 -8.36 -9.12 7.41
C GLY A 33 -9.56 -9.18 8.36
N SER A 34 -9.88 -10.33 8.98
CA SER A 34 -10.95 -10.44 9.97
C SER A 34 -10.66 -9.63 11.24
N ASP A 35 -11.68 -9.34 12.04
CA ASP A 35 -11.51 -8.64 13.34
C ASP A 35 -10.63 -9.45 14.31
N HIS A 36 -10.71 -10.77 14.24
CA HIS A 36 -9.90 -11.71 15.00
C HIS A 36 -9.25 -12.69 14.02
N PRO A 37 -8.07 -12.35 13.45
CA PRO A 37 -7.41 -13.21 12.48
C PRO A 37 -7.01 -14.54 13.13
N ASP A 38 -7.56 -15.62 12.63
CA ASP A 38 -7.14 -16.97 13.03
C ASP A 38 -6.03 -17.47 12.09
N ILE A 39 -4.79 -17.18 12.48
CA ILE A 39 -3.60 -17.61 11.74
C ILE A 39 -3.50 -19.15 11.68
N ALA A 40 -4.06 -19.86 12.67
CA ALA A 40 -4.11 -21.33 12.67
C ALA A 40 -5.06 -21.87 11.57
N ALA A 41 -6.13 -21.14 11.25
CA ALA A 41 -7.03 -21.47 10.14
C ALA A 41 -6.43 -21.16 8.75
N LEU A 42 -5.33 -20.43 8.69
CA LEU A 42 -4.65 -20.07 7.44
C LEU A 42 -3.82 -21.27 6.92
N THR A 43 -4.53 -22.34 6.59
CA THR A 43 -4.00 -23.55 5.95
C THR A 43 -4.51 -23.65 4.53
N VAL A 44 -3.78 -24.37 3.65
CA VAL A 44 -4.22 -24.62 2.27
C VAL A 44 -5.65 -25.17 2.25
N ARG A 45 -5.95 -26.13 3.14
CA ARG A 45 -7.31 -26.72 3.25
C ARG A 45 -8.35 -25.68 3.73
N GLY A 46 -7.99 -24.82 4.70
CA GLY A 46 -8.86 -23.75 5.21
C GLY A 46 -9.19 -22.73 4.15
N VAL A 47 -8.17 -22.25 3.44
CA VAL A 47 -8.31 -21.29 2.30
C VAL A 47 -9.17 -21.89 1.19
N CYS A 48 -8.87 -23.12 0.76
CA CYS A 48 -9.63 -23.79 -0.30
C CYS A 48 -11.10 -24.02 0.07
N ARG A 49 -11.37 -24.44 1.31
CA ARG A 49 -12.73 -24.59 1.84
C ARG A 49 -13.49 -23.26 1.79
N ARG A 50 -12.86 -22.17 2.21
CA ARG A 50 -13.46 -20.83 2.16
C ARG A 50 -13.68 -20.34 0.72
N ALA A 51 -12.75 -20.61 -0.18
CA ALA A 51 -12.87 -20.28 -1.59
C ALA A 51 -13.85 -21.18 -2.36
N GLY A 52 -14.30 -22.30 -1.78
CA GLY A 52 -15.11 -23.31 -2.47
C GLY A 52 -14.34 -24.00 -3.61
N LEU A 53 -13.05 -24.30 -3.38
CA LEU A 53 -12.14 -24.87 -4.37
C LEU A 53 -11.46 -26.14 -3.83
N ALA A 54 -11.09 -27.06 -4.73
CA ALA A 54 -10.25 -28.20 -4.36
C ALA A 54 -8.78 -27.75 -4.16
N SER A 55 -8.05 -28.44 -3.28
CA SER A 55 -6.66 -28.07 -2.92
C SER A 55 -5.69 -28.04 -4.10
N ARG A 56 -5.94 -28.84 -5.16
CA ARG A 56 -5.13 -28.81 -6.38
C ARG A 56 -5.07 -27.42 -7.02
N TYR A 57 -6.19 -26.64 -6.95
CA TYR A 57 -6.26 -25.29 -7.53
C TYR A 57 -5.45 -24.25 -6.76
N PHE A 58 -5.16 -24.52 -5.49
CA PHE A 58 -4.23 -23.71 -4.73
C PHE A 58 -2.83 -23.82 -5.32
N TYR A 59 -2.34 -25.03 -5.53
CA TYR A 59 -1.00 -25.29 -6.07
C TYR A 59 -0.86 -24.96 -7.57
N GLU A 60 -1.95 -24.78 -8.30
CA GLU A 60 -1.92 -24.19 -9.65
C GLU A 60 -1.63 -22.67 -9.60
N SER A 61 -1.86 -22.00 -8.47
CA SER A 61 -1.78 -20.54 -8.31
C SER A 61 -0.65 -20.07 -7.40
N PHE A 62 -0.24 -20.88 -6.42
CA PHE A 62 0.75 -20.55 -5.40
C PHE A 62 1.57 -21.79 -5.04
N ALA A 63 2.89 -21.65 -4.92
CA ALA A 63 3.78 -22.75 -4.56
C ALA A 63 3.59 -23.17 -3.09
N ASP A 64 3.41 -22.19 -2.20
CA ASP A 64 3.25 -22.41 -0.77
C ASP A 64 2.34 -21.35 -0.09
N LYS A 65 2.24 -21.45 1.23
CA LYS A 65 1.45 -20.52 2.04
C LYS A 65 2.03 -19.10 2.04
N ASP A 66 3.34 -18.95 2.05
CA ASP A 66 4.01 -17.66 2.14
C ASP A 66 3.85 -16.87 0.84
N GLU A 67 3.96 -17.56 -0.31
CA GLU A 67 3.62 -16.96 -1.62
C GLU A 67 2.14 -16.56 -1.69
N PHE A 68 1.24 -17.39 -1.14
CA PHE A 68 -0.17 -17.06 -1.08
C PHE A 68 -0.43 -15.81 -0.22
N VAL A 69 0.14 -15.72 1.00
CA VAL A 69 -0.01 -14.56 1.89
C VAL A 69 0.55 -13.31 1.25
N SER A 70 1.74 -13.40 0.63
CA SER A 70 2.32 -12.31 -0.18
C SER A 70 1.38 -11.88 -1.29
N GLY A 71 0.81 -12.84 -2.02
CA GLY A 71 -0.14 -12.57 -3.10
C GLY A 71 -1.42 -11.89 -2.65
N VAL A 72 -1.95 -12.24 -1.47
CA VAL A 72 -3.11 -11.55 -0.88
C VAL A 72 -2.77 -10.09 -0.55
N PHE A 73 -1.62 -9.86 0.06
CA PHE A 73 -1.14 -8.51 0.37
C PHE A 73 -0.93 -7.68 -0.91
N ASP A 74 -0.21 -8.23 -1.89
CA ASP A 74 0.12 -7.55 -3.14
C ASP A 74 -1.14 -7.21 -3.96
N TRP A 75 -2.13 -8.09 -3.95
CA TRP A 75 -3.42 -7.83 -4.57
C TRP A 75 -4.16 -6.67 -3.89
N ALA A 76 -4.24 -6.67 -2.55
CA ALA A 76 -4.94 -5.65 -1.79
C ALA A 76 -4.26 -4.27 -1.90
N ILE A 77 -2.91 -4.22 -1.78
CA ILE A 77 -2.17 -2.94 -1.89
C ILE A 77 -2.17 -2.42 -3.33
N GLY A 78 -2.15 -3.32 -4.33
CA GLY A 78 -2.22 -2.96 -5.74
C GLY A 78 -3.57 -2.32 -6.10
N ASP A 79 -4.67 -2.88 -5.61
CA ASP A 79 -6.02 -2.33 -5.81
C ASP A 79 -6.17 -0.95 -5.13
N LEU A 80 -5.69 -0.83 -3.89
CA LEU A 80 -5.63 0.44 -3.18
C LEU A 80 -4.82 1.49 -3.93
N ALA A 81 -3.63 1.13 -4.41
CA ALA A 81 -2.76 2.04 -5.16
C ALA A 81 -3.41 2.48 -6.48
N ALA A 82 -4.02 1.56 -7.24
CA ALA A 82 -4.70 1.88 -8.49
C ALA A 82 -5.89 2.83 -8.27
N THR A 83 -6.70 2.58 -7.24
CA THR A 83 -7.84 3.44 -6.88
C THR A 83 -7.37 4.83 -6.47
N THR A 84 -6.31 4.92 -5.66
CA THR A 84 -5.72 6.19 -5.22
C THR A 84 -5.14 6.96 -6.40
N GLN A 85 -4.36 6.31 -7.28
CA GLN A 85 -3.81 6.94 -8.48
C GLN A 85 -4.88 7.47 -9.42
N ALA A 86 -5.97 6.72 -9.62
CA ALA A 86 -7.10 7.17 -10.43
C ALA A 86 -7.75 8.43 -9.86
N ALA A 87 -7.93 8.51 -8.54
CA ALA A 87 -8.48 9.68 -7.87
C ALA A 87 -7.56 10.90 -8.00
N VAL A 88 -6.25 10.71 -7.82
CA VAL A 88 -5.24 11.77 -7.98
C VAL A 88 -5.20 12.29 -9.43
N ALA A 89 -5.26 11.40 -10.41
CA ALA A 89 -5.23 11.77 -11.82
C ALA A 89 -6.49 12.51 -12.31
N ALA A 90 -7.59 12.43 -11.56
CA ALA A 90 -8.89 13.02 -11.94
C ALA A 90 -9.05 14.48 -11.50
N VAL A 91 -8.10 15.05 -10.75
CA VAL A 91 -8.19 16.39 -10.14
C VAL A 91 -6.96 17.23 -10.46
N PRO A 92 -7.07 18.59 -10.40
CA PRO A 92 -5.94 19.47 -10.60
C PRO A 92 -4.91 19.34 -9.47
N PRO A 93 -3.63 19.78 -9.69
CA PRO A 93 -2.52 19.56 -8.77
C PRO A 93 -2.77 19.97 -7.31
N GLU A 94 -3.46 21.08 -7.11
CA GLU A 94 -3.79 21.63 -5.78
C GLU A 94 -4.74 20.76 -4.96
N GLU A 95 -5.51 19.87 -5.60
CA GLU A 95 -6.46 18.97 -4.95
C GLU A 95 -5.93 17.53 -4.80
N GLN A 96 -4.76 17.23 -5.37
CA GLN A 96 -4.25 15.85 -5.49
C GLN A 96 -3.98 15.19 -4.14
N THR A 97 -3.38 15.91 -3.19
CA THR A 97 -3.12 15.38 -1.83
C THR A 97 -4.41 14.94 -1.17
N ARG A 98 -5.40 15.83 -1.15
CA ARG A 98 -6.71 15.56 -0.56
C ARG A 98 -7.44 14.42 -1.27
N ALA A 99 -7.45 14.42 -2.60
CA ALA A 99 -8.11 13.36 -3.39
C ALA A 99 -7.47 11.98 -3.15
N GLY A 100 -6.15 11.92 -3.07
CA GLY A 100 -5.40 10.70 -2.76
C GLY A 100 -5.73 10.16 -1.37
N ILE A 101 -5.69 11.02 -0.34
CA ILE A 101 -6.03 10.62 1.03
C ILE A 101 -7.50 10.23 1.13
N ALA A 102 -8.42 10.96 0.50
CA ALA A 102 -9.85 10.61 0.49
C ALA A 102 -10.12 9.26 -0.17
N ALA A 103 -9.44 8.93 -1.27
CA ALA A 103 -9.58 7.63 -1.93
C ALA A 103 -9.04 6.49 -1.06
N LEU A 104 -7.87 6.69 -0.44
CA LEU A 104 -7.25 5.74 0.49
C LEU A 104 -8.19 5.47 1.69
N VAL A 105 -8.64 6.50 2.39
CA VAL A 105 -9.50 6.38 3.58
C VAL A 105 -10.83 5.74 3.21
N ARG A 106 -11.46 6.16 2.11
CA ARG A 106 -12.72 5.55 1.61
C ARG A 106 -12.56 4.07 1.29
N THR A 107 -11.46 3.66 0.68
CA THR A 107 -11.22 2.24 0.36
C THR A 107 -11.14 1.39 1.63
N ILE A 108 -10.42 1.85 2.65
CA ILE A 108 -10.30 1.13 3.92
C ILE A 108 -11.57 1.20 4.78
N SER A 109 -12.39 2.24 4.64
CA SER A 109 -13.69 2.36 5.31
C SER A 109 -14.73 1.47 4.66
N SER A 110 -14.73 1.35 3.33
CA SER A 110 -15.68 0.52 2.59
C SER A 110 -15.42 -0.98 2.79
N ASP A 111 -14.16 -1.38 3.00
CA ASP A 111 -13.78 -2.75 3.35
C ASP A 111 -12.73 -2.76 4.47
N ALA A 112 -13.19 -2.85 5.70
CA ALA A 112 -12.33 -2.86 6.88
C ALA A 112 -11.30 -4.01 6.89
N ARG A 113 -11.53 -5.09 6.11
CA ARG A 113 -10.55 -6.19 5.97
C ARG A 113 -9.28 -5.72 5.27
N VAL A 114 -9.41 -4.85 4.25
CA VAL A 114 -8.28 -4.24 3.54
C VAL A 114 -7.46 -3.37 4.51
N GLY A 115 -8.14 -2.51 5.28
CA GLY A 115 -7.49 -1.66 6.27
C GLY A 115 -6.71 -2.49 7.31
N ARG A 116 -7.33 -3.54 7.85
CA ARG A 116 -6.66 -4.43 8.82
C ARG A 116 -5.48 -5.19 8.23
N LEU A 117 -5.62 -5.75 7.03
CA LEU A 117 -4.52 -6.43 6.34
C LEU A 117 -3.32 -5.50 6.13
N LEU A 118 -3.56 -4.28 5.66
CA LEU A 118 -2.49 -3.37 5.25
C LEU A 118 -1.89 -2.58 6.42
N PHE A 119 -2.68 -2.22 7.44
CA PHE A 119 -2.26 -1.24 8.46
C PHE A 119 -2.33 -1.75 9.91
N SER A 120 -3.10 -2.82 10.24
CA SER A 120 -3.23 -3.25 11.63
C SER A 120 -1.96 -3.89 12.17
N THR A 121 -1.44 -3.36 13.28
CA THR A 121 -0.30 -3.94 14.00
C THR A 121 -0.62 -5.24 14.74
N GLN A 122 -1.89 -5.58 14.91
CA GLN A 122 -2.33 -6.83 15.55
C GLN A 122 -2.09 -8.05 14.66
N LEU A 123 -2.03 -7.87 13.34
CA LEU A 123 -1.69 -8.93 12.41
C LEU A 123 -0.17 -9.04 12.26
N ALA A 124 0.45 -9.91 13.06
CA ALA A 124 1.89 -10.08 13.18
C ALA A 124 2.43 -11.31 12.39
N ASP A 125 1.78 -11.69 11.28
CA ASP A 125 2.32 -12.72 10.38
C ASP A 125 3.65 -12.21 9.76
N PRO A 126 4.75 -13.01 9.79
CA PRO A 126 6.07 -12.55 9.34
C PRO A 126 6.09 -12.08 7.87
N VAL A 127 5.31 -12.72 7.00
CA VAL A 127 5.20 -12.33 5.58
C VAL A 127 4.53 -10.96 5.46
N ILE A 128 3.44 -10.74 6.20
CA ILE A 128 2.72 -9.46 6.20
C ILE A 128 3.59 -8.33 6.76
N VAL A 129 4.31 -8.57 7.86
CA VAL A 129 5.23 -7.57 8.46
C VAL A 129 6.28 -7.15 7.44
N ARG A 130 6.92 -8.12 6.77
CA ARG A 130 7.90 -7.87 5.70
C ARG A 130 7.28 -7.09 4.55
N LYS A 131 6.12 -7.51 4.05
CA LYS A 131 5.42 -6.86 2.93
C LYS A 131 5.02 -5.42 3.24
N ARG A 132 4.60 -5.12 4.47
CA ARG A 132 4.33 -3.75 4.91
C ARG A 132 5.60 -2.88 4.87
N ALA A 133 6.72 -3.41 5.37
CA ALA A 133 8.00 -2.68 5.34
C ALA A 133 8.48 -2.41 3.91
N GLU A 134 8.41 -3.42 3.02
CA GLU A 134 8.75 -3.28 1.60
C GLU A 134 7.86 -2.24 0.90
N SER A 135 6.55 -2.28 1.13
CA SER A 135 5.61 -1.33 0.54
C SER A 135 5.84 0.10 1.06
N SER A 136 6.07 0.27 2.37
CA SER A 136 6.39 1.58 2.95
C SER A 136 7.66 2.17 2.34
N ALA A 137 8.72 1.37 2.16
CA ALA A 137 9.94 1.81 1.52
C ALA A 137 9.71 2.21 0.05
N LEU A 138 8.95 1.41 -0.71
CA LEU A 138 8.59 1.72 -2.09
C LEU A 138 7.80 3.03 -2.20
N PHE A 139 6.76 3.21 -1.38
CA PHE A 139 5.96 4.43 -1.39
C PHE A 139 6.78 5.66 -0.98
N ALA A 140 7.72 5.52 -0.04
CA ALA A 140 8.63 6.62 0.32
C ALA A 140 9.53 7.03 -0.87
N VAL A 141 10.04 6.06 -1.64
CA VAL A 141 10.81 6.36 -2.87
C VAL A 141 9.95 7.10 -3.89
N LEU A 142 8.72 6.61 -4.15
CA LEU A 142 7.81 7.23 -5.11
C LEU A 142 7.38 8.65 -4.68
N SER A 143 7.09 8.84 -3.39
CA SER A 143 6.75 10.14 -2.83
C SER A 143 7.93 11.11 -2.90
N GLY A 144 9.14 10.65 -2.63
CA GLY A 144 10.37 11.45 -2.76
C GLY A 144 10.61 11.89 -4.22
N GLN A 145 10.40 11.02 -5.20
CA GLN A 145 10.50 11.36 -6.62
C GLN A 145 9.44 12.40 -7.03
N HIS A 146 8.21 12.26 -6.52
CA HIS A 146 7.16 13.25 -6.73
C HIS A 146 7.55 14.61 -6.15
N ALA A 147 8.08 14.66 -4.92
CA ALA A 147 8.55 15.89 -4.28
C ALA A 147 9.66 16.57 -5.07
N VAL A 148 10.64 15.83 -5.60
CA VAL A 148 11.70 16.36 -6.49
C VAL A 148 11.09 17.07 -7.70
N THR A 149 10.11 16.46 -8.34
CA THR A 149 9.42 17.01 -9.51
C THR A 149 8.60 18.25 -9.15
N ALA A 150 7.83 18.20 -8.10
CA ALA A 150 6.95 19.28 -7.66
C ALA A 150 7.74 20.51 -7.18
N LEU A 151 8.79 20.29 -6.40
CA LEU A 151 9.64 21.36 -5.87
C LEU A 151 10.70 21.87 -6.88
N ARG A 152 10.86 21.19 -8.02
CA ARG A 152 11.88 21.49 -9.04
C ARG A 152 13.29 21.64 -8.42
N ALA A 153 13.57 20.81 -7.40
CA ALA A 153 14.82 20.83 -6.66
C ALA A 153 15.55 19.49 -6.79
N PRO A 154 16.90 19.46 -6.74
CA PRO A 154 17.64 18.21 -6.79
C PRO A 154 17.33 17.35 -5.57
N ALA A 155 17.25 16.03 -5.77
CA ALA A 155 17.04 15.06 -4.70
C ALA A 155 18.11 15.21 -3.62
N ASN A 156 17.67 15.23 -2.36
CA ASN A 156 18.55 15.29 -1.20
C ASN A 156 18.02 14.41 -0.07
N ASP A 157 18.84 14.20 0.97
CA ASP A 157 18.48 13.31 2.06
C ASP A 157 17.36 13.85 2.96
N ARG A 158 17.17 15.20 3.02
CA ARG A 158 16.02 15.80 3.70
C ARG A 158 14.70 15.44 3.01
N MET A 159 14.66 15.47 1.66
CA MET A 159 13.49 15.04 0.89
C MET A 159 13.19 13.55 1.10
N LYS A 160 14.23 12.70 1.12
CA LYS A 160 14.06 11.27 1.42
C LYS A 160 13.50 11.07 2.83
N ALA A 161 14.07 11.75 3.83
CA ALA A 161 13.60 11.67 5.21
C ALA A 161 12.15 12.15 5.32
N GLY A 162 11.78 13.25 4.67
CA GLY A 162 10.41 13.76 4.61
C GLY A 162 9.43 12.76 3.98
N ALA A 163 9.84 12.10 2.89
CA ALA A 163 9.02 11.06 2.25
C ALA A 163 8.79 9.84 3.17
N HIS A 164 9.83 9.36 3.85
CA HIS A 164 9.69 8.30 4.85
C HIS A 164 8.80 8.71 6.03
N PHE A 165 8.94 9.95 6.50
CA PHE A 165 8.11 10.50 7.57
C PHE A 165 6.63 10.57 7.13
N ALA A 166 6.36 11.10 5.94
CA ALA A 166 5.01 11.20 5.39
C ALA A 166 4.33 9.83 5.27
N VAL A 167 5.00 8.87 4.62
CA VAL A 167 4.45 7.52 4.41
C VAL A 167 4.27 6.78 5.74
N GLY A 168 5.27 6.82 6.62
CA GLY A 168 5.20 6.20 7.95
C GLY A 168 4.15 6.85 8.84
N GLY A 169 4.08 8.18 8.84
CA GLY A 169 3.09 8.95 9.59
C GLY A 169 1.66 8.64 9.15
N VAL A 170 1.38 8.66 7.86
CA VAL A 170 0.07 8.29 7.31
C VAL A 170 -0.31 6.86 7.70
N ALA A 171 0.58 5.89 7.49
CA ALA A 171 0.31 4.50 7.81
C ALA A 171 0.04 4.27 9.30
N GLN A 172 0.83 4.89 10.18
CA GLN A 172 0.65 4.79 11.62
C GLN A 172 -0.63 5.48 12.10
N THR A 173 -0.96 6.65 11.55
CA THR A 173 -2.18 7.38 11.90
C THR A 173 -3.43 6.60 11.46
N ILE A 174 -3.41 6.00 10.27
CA ILE A 174 -4.48 5.09 9.81
C ILE A 174 -4.60 3.88 10.74
N SER A 175 -3.49 3.28 11.16
CA SER A 175 -3.49 2.16 12.11
C SER A 175 -4.18 2.54 13.43
N ALA A 176 -3.86 3.70 13.99
CA ALA A 176 -4.47 4.23 15.22
C ALA A 176 -5.97 4.54 15.02
N TRP A 177 -6.37 5.06 13.87
CA TRP A 177 -7.76 5.33 13.55
C TRP A 177 -8.59 4.04 13.43
N LEU A 178 -8.05 3.02 12.75
CA LEU A 178 -8.67 1.70 12.67
C LEU A 178 -8.77 1.00 14.03
N ALA A 179 -7.79 1.20 14.91
CA ALA A 179 -7.78 0.68 16.29
C ALA A 179 -8.70 1.47 17.23
N ARG A 180 -9.31 2.57 16.79
CA ARG A 180 -10.12 3.49 17.59
C ARG A 180 -9.35 4.25 18.68
N ASP A 181 -8.03 4.28 18.61
CA ASP A 181 -7.19 5.15 19.46
C ASP A 181 -7.36 6.62 19.04
N VAL A 182 -7.47 6.87 17.73
CA VAL A 182 -7.89 8.15 17.15
C VAL A 182 -9.36 8.06 16.76
N ARG A 183 -10.20 8.92 17.34
CA ARG A 183 -11.65 8.95 17.15
C ARG A 183 -12.05 10.20 16.39
N MET A 184 -12.04 10.10 15.07
CA MET A 184 -12.42 11.17 14.16
C MET A 184 -13.41 10.64 13.12
N GLN A 185 -14.31 11.52 12.63
CA GLN A 185 -15.15 11.21 11.48
C GLN A 185 -14.27 11.14 10.22
N GLU A 186 -14.73 10.40 9.20
CA GLU A 186 -13.95 10.13 8.00
C GLU A 186 -13.50 11.42 7.30
N GLU A 187 -14.42 12.38 7.13
CA GLU A 187 -14.11 13.67 6.49
C GLU A 187 -13.08 14.48 7.27
N GLU A 188 -13.25 14.58 8.61
CA GLU A 188 -12.31 15.28 9.48
C GLU A 188 -10.92 14.63 9.44
N PHE A 189 -10.88 13.30 9.39
CA PHE A 189 -9.63 12.53 9.30
C PHE A 189 -8.91 12.76 7.98
N VAL A 190 -9.66 12.81 6.86
CA VAL A 190 -9.12 13.13 5.53
C VAL A 190 -8.55 14.53 5.50
N GLU A 191 -9.29 15.54 6.00
CA GLU A 191 -8.83 16.93 6.02
C GLU A 191 -7.56 17.10 6.86
N LEU A 192 -7.50 16.45 8.03
CA LEU A 192 -6.31 16.48 8.88
C LEU A 192 -5.08 15.90 8.16
N LEU A 193 -5.21 14.70 7.60
CA LEU A 193 -4.09 14.05 6.91
C LEU A 193 -3.63 14.83 5.68
N ALA A 194 -4.58 15.37 4.90
CA ALA A 194 -4.25 16.21 3.75
C ALA A 194 -3.50 17.46 4.17
N SER A 195 -3.98 18.19 5.18
CA SER A 195 -3.31 19.39 5.70
C SER A 195 -1.90 19.10 6.22
N LEU A 196 -1.72 18.00 6.96
CA LEU A 196 -0.39 17.61 7.45
C LEU A 196 0.59 17.29 6.31
N LEU A 197 0.09 16.67 5.24
CA LEU A 197 0.93 16.38 4.07
C LEU A 197 1.25 17.62 3.26
N ASP A 198 0.30 18.56 3.14
CA ASP A 198 0.52 19.83 2.44
C ASP A 198 1.58 20.68 3.14
N GLU A 199 1.60 20.72 4.48
CA GLU A 199 2.69 21.34 5.26
C GLU A 199 4.07 20.73 4.97
N LEU A 200 4.12 19.43 4.67
CA LEU A 200 5.36 18.76 4.27
C LEU A 200 5.81 19.09 2.84
N THR A 201 5.01 19.82 2.07
CA THR A 201 5.42 20.31 0.73
C THR A 201 6.16 21.65 0.79
N GLU A 202 6.29 22.26 1.96
CA GLU A 202 6.95 23.56 2.14
C GLU A 202 8.44 23.48 1.76
N PRO A 203 8.89 24.21 0.72
CA PRO A 203 10.27 24.09 0.20
C PRO A 203 11.35 24.40 1.22
N THR A 204 11.05 25.21 2.24
CA THR A 204 12.01 25.59 3.28
C THR A 204 12.47 24.41 4.13
N LEU A 205 11.63 23.38 4.29
CA LEU A 205 11.96 22.13 5.01
C LEU A 205 13.14 21.38 4.37
N TYR A 206 13.31 21.53 3.06
CA TYR A 206 14.25 20.73 2.26
C TYR A 206 15.51 21.49 1.85
N ARG A 207 15.67 22.75 2.28
CA ARG A 207 16.89 23.54 2.04
C ARG A 207 18.06 22.94 2.81
N VAL A 208 19.13 22.62 2.11
CA VAL A 208 20.40 22.27 2.74
C VAL A 208 21.06 23.59 3.17
N THR A 209 21.14 23.82 4.48
CA THR A 209 22.02 24.87 5.02
C THR A 209 23.46 24.38 4.78
N GLU A 210 24.22 25.07 3.94
CA GLU A 210 25.68 24.88 3.88
C GLU A 210 26.22 25.14 5.30
N THR A 211 26.58 24.06 6.00
CA THR A 211 27.37 24.20 7.23
C THR A 211 28.70 24.76 6.80
N THR A 212 28.93 26.04 7.09
CA THR A 212 30.22 26.70 6.92
C THR A 212 31.25 25.83 7.61
N ALA A 213 32.07 25.14 6.82
CA ALA A 213 33.24 24.44 7.30
C ALA A 213 34.13 25.52 7.98
N VAL A 214 34.02 25.61 9.31
CA VAL A 214 34.95 26.43 10.11
C VAL A 214 36.34 25.89 9.82
N ALA A 215 37.10 26.73 9.10
CA ALA A 215 38.46 26.53 8.73
C ALA A 215 39.29 26.08 9.95
N LYS A 216 39.68 24.83 9.93
CA LYS A 216 40.74 24.28 10.75
C LYS A 216 42.03 24.58 10.01
N GLY A 217 42.53 25.78 10.21
CA GLY A 217 43.77 26.19 9.58
C GLY A 217 44.30 27.47 10.14
N ALA A 218 45.14 27.37 11.16
CA ALA A 218 46.34 28.18 11.36
C ALA A 218 46.90 27.84 12.76
N SER A 219 47.83 26.92 12.81
CA SER A 219 48.85 26.92 13.85
C SER A 219 49.96 27.84 13.35
N PRO A 220 50.31 28.92 14.02
CA PRO A 220 51.58 29.56 13.74
C PRO A 220 52.70 28.88 14.52
N ALA A 221 53.83 28.89 13.92
CA ALA A 221 55.12 28.34 14.34
C ALA A 221 55.56 28.74 15.76
#